data_1927e7828287b4f80a44eeb68479c638
#
_entry.id   1927e7828287b4f80a44eeb68479c638
#
_cell.length_a   1.000
_cell.length_b   1.000
_cell.length_c   1.000
_cell.angle_alpha   90.00
_cell.angle_beta   90.00
_cell.angle_gamma   90.00
#
_symmetry.space_group_name_H-M   'P 1'
#
loop_
_entity.id
_entity.type
_entity.pdbx_description
1 polymer ?
#
loop_
_entity_poly.entity_id
_entity_poly.type
_entity_poly.pdbx_seq_one_letter_code
_entity_poly.pdbx_strand_id
1 'polypeptide(L)'
;MAKPRRLTLGIPMQFFFDVVSPDIHTVFDKAIRTLNKQGVKLQEISLPLLNETEDAGNQIAWAEATHYHQQAGWFPSQAADYGEDVRSRLEMGTRVSATVYLSALELRSKFIEQFDSAIEEAHIDALAVPTTPIAAPLIGEESLRLANQDYPTRALLLLANRPANLAGVPAITIPCGFTPAGLPVGLQLIGTGSNEHLLLQIASAFERAHPQSRRPL
;
A
#
# COMPACT_ATOMS: atom_id res chain seq x y z
N MET A 1 15.99 11.73 33.19
CA MET A 1 15.78 11.51 31.77
C MET A 1 14.58 10.58 31.60
N ALA A 2 13.52 11.02 30.93
CA ALA A 2 12.38 10.15 30.64
C ALA A 2 12.86 8.97 29.75
N LYS A 3 12.41 7.74 30.05
CA LYS A 3 12.65 6.60 29.15
C LYS A 3 12.09 6.95 27.78
N PRO A 4 12.83 6.70 26.66
CA PRO A 4 12.27 6.91 25.34
C PRO A 4 10.97 6.10 25.23
N ARG A 5 9.91 6.71 24.70
CA ARG A 5 8.63 6.05 24.46
C ARG A 5 8.88 4.83 23.55
N ARG A 6 8.37 3.69 23.95
CA ARG A 6 8.44 2.47 23.14
C ARG A 6 7.54 2.62 21.92
N LEU A 7 8.10 2.46 20.72
CA LEU A 7 7.35 2.48 19.48
C LEU A 7 6.37 1.33 19.41
N THR A 8 5.17 1.59 18.89
CA THR A 8 4.11 0.60 18.64
C THR A 8 3.76 0.60 17.16
N LEU A 9 3.85 -0.56 16.50
CA LEU A 9 3.39 -0.75 15.13
C LEU A 9 2.11 -1.57 15.10
N GLY A 10 1.14 -1.08 14.34
CA GLY A 10 -0.12 -1.76 14.06
C GLY A 10 0.05 -2.74 12.90
N ILE A 11 -0.54 -3.93 13.03
CA ILE A 11 -0.60 -4.94 11.98
C ILE A 11 -2.08 -5.16 11.64
N PRO A 12 -2.60 -4.59 10.56
CA PRO A 12 -3.96 -4.86 10.11
C PRO A 12 -3.99 -6.21 9.39
N MET A 13 -4.46 -7.25 10.09
CA MET A 13 -4.41 -8.64 9.58
C MET A 13 -5.34 -8.86 8.38
N GLN A 14 -6.50 -8.22 8.32
CA GLN A 14 -7.41 -8.28 7.17
C GLN A 14 -6.88 -7.45 5.98
N PHE A 15 -7.38 -7.71 4.79
CA PHE A 15 -7.07 -7.02 3.54
C PHE A 15 -5.62 -7.22 3.07
N PHE A 16 -4.65 -6.72 3.84
CA PHE A 16 -3.23 -6.78 3.45
C PHE A 16 -2.66 -8.21 3.43
N PHE A 17 -3.23 -9.11 4.22
CA PHE A 17 -2.75 -10.48 4.37
C PHE A 17 -3.67 -11.53 3.74
N ASP A 18 -4.84 -11.15 3.25
CA ASP A 18 -5.82 -12.08 2.68
C ASP A 18 -5.29 -12.79 1.42
N VAL A 19 -4.40 -12.12 0.68
CA VAL A 19 -3.87 -12.62 -0.60
C VAL A 19 -2.32 -12.61 -0.67
N VAL A 20 -1.64 -12.58 0.49
CA VAL A 20 -0.16 -12.58 0.52
C VAL A 20 0.37 -13.96 0.16
N SER A 21 1.33 -14.01 -0.77
CA SER A 21 2.01 -15.25 -1.10
C SER A 21 2.84 -15.79 0.08
N PRO A 22 2.99 -17.13 0.24
CA PRO A 22 3.72 -17.72 1.37
C PRO A 22 5.17 -17.22 1.51
N ASP A 23 5.84 -16.94 0.39
CA ASP A 23 7.22 -16.44 0.39
C ASP A 23 7.30 -15.02 0.96
N ILE A 24 6.40 -14.14 0.52
CA ILE A 24 6.31 -12.76 1.04
C ILE A 24 5.98 -12.79 2.53
N HIS A 25 4.98 -13.59 2.93
CA HIS A 25 4.59 -13.73 4.33
C HIS A 25 5.77 -14.17 5.20
N THR A 26 6.53 -15.18 4.76
CA THR A 26 7.69 -15.69 5.49
C THR A 26 8.78 -14.63 5.68
N VAL A 27 9.07 -13.82 4.66
CA VAL A 27 10.08 -12.76 4.72
C VAL A 27 9.60 -11.60 5.59
N PHE A 28 8.34 -11.20 5.44
CA PHE A 28 7.71 -10.16 6.25
C PHE A 28 7.73 -10.53 7.74
N ASP A 29 7.34 -11.75 8.10
CA ASP A 29 7.37 -12.24 9.47
C ASP A 29 8.76 -12.15 10.12
N LYS A 30 9.81 -12.46 9.36
CA LYS A 30 11.19 -12.30 9.85
C LYS A 30 11.52 -10.83 10.12
N ALA A 31 11.09 -9.93 9.26
CA ALA A 31 11.29 -8.49 9.43
C ALA A 31 10.57 -7.97 10.69
N ILE A 32 9.31 -8.34 10.88
CA ILE A 32 8.51 -7.97 12.05
C ILE A 32 9.13 -8.51 13.35
N ARG A 33 9.61 -9.75 13.36
CA ARG A 33 10.35 -10.30 14.52
C ARG A 33 11.63 -9.53 14.81
N THR A 34 12.32 -9.02 13.80
CA THR A 34 13.51 -8.18 13.98
C THR A 34 13.15 -6.86 14.67
N LEU A 35 12.10 -6.19 14.24
CA LEU A 35 11.59 -4.98 14.90
C LEU A 35 11.17 -5.25 16.36
N ASN A 36 10.47 -6.36 16.59
CA ASN A 36 10.08 -6.74 17.95
C ASN A 36 11.27 -6.98 18.87
N LYS A 37 12.33 -7.66 18.39
CA LYS A 37 13.60 -7.85 19.15
C LYS A 37 14.30 -6.53 19.48
N GLN A 38 14.09 -5.49 18.69
CA GLN A 38 14.60 -4.12 18.95
C GLN A 38 13.75 -3.34 19.95
N GLY A 39 12.70 -3.96 20.48
CA GLY A 39 11.83 -3.35 21.47
C GLY A 39 10.60 -2.65 20.89
N VAL A 40 10.34 -2.74 19.60
CA VAL A 40 9.09 -2.26 19.00
C VAL A 40 7.95 -3.15 19.46
N LYS A 41 6.87 -2.56 19.98
CA LYS A 41 5.63 -3.27 20.30
C LYS A 41 4.86 -3.50 19.02
N LEU A 42 4.33 -4.70 18.85
CA LEU A 42 3.44 -5.05 17.74
C LEU A 42 2.02 -5.21 18.30
N GLN A 43 1.04 -4.72 17.59
CA GLN A 43 -0.36 -4.77 17.99
C GLN A 43 -1.25 -4.98 16.78
N GLU A 44 -2.18 -5.93 16.85
CA GLU A 44 -3.19 -6.08 15.82
C GLU A 44 -4.15 -4.88 15.85
N ILE A 45 -4.58 -4.46 14.67
CA ILE A 45 -5.54 -3.36 14.48
C ILE A 45 -6.56 -3.75 13.42
N SER A 46 -7.79 -3.30 13.57
CA SER A 46 -8.86 -3.47 12.60
C SER A 46 -9.19 -2.16 11.91
N LEU A 47 -9.30 -2.20 10.58
CA LEU A 47 -9.69 -1.09 9.71
C LEU A 47 -10.78 -1.59 8.75
N PRO A 48 -12.05 -1.66 9.19
CA PRO A 48 -13.13 -2.31 8.43
C PRO A 48 -13.33 -1.80 7.01
N LEU A 49 -13.10 -0.50 6.75
CA LEU A 49 -13.27 0.09 5.42
C LEU A 49 -12.12 -0.20 4.43
N LEU A 50 -11.08 -0.95 4.83
CA LEU A 50 -9.97 -1.29 3.92
C LEU A 50 -10.44 -1.98 2.63
N ASN A 51 -11.41 -2.89 2.71
CA ASN A 51 -11.92 -3.62 1.55
C ASN A 51 -12.61 -2.73 0.51
N GLU A 52 -13.09 -1.55 0.93
CA GLU A 52 -13.78 -0.61 0.08
C GLU A 52 -12.83 0.42 -0.57
N THR A 53 -11.57 0.48 -0.10
CA THR A 53 -10.57 1.47 -0.57
C THR A 53 -10.17 1.25 -2.03
N GLU A 54 -10.22 0.02 -2.51
CA GLU A 54 -9.81 -0.30 -3.88
C GLU A 54 -10.76 0.33 -4.90
N ASP A 55 -12.07 0.12 -4.75
CA ASP A 55 -13.05 0.65 -5.68
C ASP A 55 -13.10 2.18 -5.62
N ALA A 56 -13.22 2.75 -4.44
CA ALA A 56 -13.22 4.20 -4.26
C ALA A 56 -11.96 4.87 -4.84
N GLY A 57 -10.78 4.30 -4.56
CA GLY A 57 -9.52 4.79 -5.10
C GLY A 57 -9.44 4.72 -6.62
N ASN A 58 -9.98 3.67 -7.23
CA ASN A 58 -10.07 3.54 -8.68
C ASN A 58 -10.99 4.61 -9.29
N GLN A 59 -12.21 4.78 -8.74
CA GLN A 59 -13.18 5.76 -9.25
C GLN A 59 -12.62 7.18 -9.21
N ILE A 60 -11.98 7.55 -8.10
CA ILE A 60 -11.32 8.86 -7.95
C ILE A 60 -10.19 9.00 -8.96
N ALA A 61 -9.26 8.04 -9.00
CA ALA A 61 -8.08 8.13 -9.86
C ALA A 61 -8.44 8.17 -11.36
N TRP A 62 -9.43 7.38 -11.79
CA TRP A 62 -9.87 7.38 -13.18
C TRP A 62 -10.53 8.71 -13.56
N ALA A 63 -11.43 9.22 -12.73
CA ALA A 63 -12.11 10.49 -12.99
C ALA A 63 -11.12 11.66 -13.05
N GLU A 64 -10.24 11.78 -12.05
CA GLU A 64 -9.28 12.88 -11.94
C GLU A 64 -8.21 12.83 -13.04
N ALA A 65 -7.65 11.63 -13.32
CA ALA A 65 -6.69 11.48 -14.41
C ALA A 65 -7.30 11.87 -15.76
N THR A 66 -8.52 11.37 -16.04
CA THR A 66 -9.20 11.70 -17.31
C THR A 66 -9.48 13.19 -17.41
N HIS A 67 -9.99 13.80 -16.34
CA HIS A 67 -10.22 15.25 -16.32
C HIS A 67 -8.93 16.03 -16.60
N TYR A 68 -7.81 15.65 -15.94
CA TYR A 68 -6.51 16.30 -16.16
C TYR A 68 -6.05 16.21 -17.62
N HIS A 69 -6.11 15.03 -18.22
CA HIS A 69 -5.69 14.82 -19.60
C HIS A 69 -6.62 15.51 -20.61
N GLN A 70 -7.92 15.64 -20.31
CA GLN A 70 -8.86 16.41 -21.11
C GLN A 70 -8.58 17.90 -21.05
N GLN A 71 -8.33 18.45 -19.86
CA GLN A 71 -7.98 19.86 -19.67
C GLN A 71 -6.67 20.24 -20.38
N ALA A 72 -5.71 19.32 -20.42
CA ALA A 72 -4.45 19.50 -21.14
C ALA A 72 -4.62 19.42 -22.69
N GLY A 73 -5.79 19.05 -23.18
CA GLY A 73 -6.06 18.87 -24.61
C GLY A 73 -5.45 17.61 -25.23
N TRP A 74 -4.96 16.69 -24.40
CA TRP A 74 -4.31 15.47 -24.87
C TRP A 74 -5.27 14.32 -25.10
N PHE A 75 -6.33 14.21 -24.33
CA PHE A 75 -7.34 13.16 -24.46
C PHE A 75 -8.73 13.76 -24.74
N PRO A 76 -9.52 13.22 -25.70
CA PRO A 76 -9.24 12.05 -26.55
C PRO A 76 -8.43 12.34 -27.82
N SER A 77 -8.04 13.59 -28.09
CA SER A 77 -7.44 14.02 -29.37
C SER A 77 -6.14 13.27 -29.73
N GLN A 78 -5.36 12.88 -28.74
CA GLN A 78 -4.09 12.15 -28.89
C GLN A 78 -4.18 10.76 -28.25
N ALA A 79 -5.34 10.14 -28.27
CA ALA A 79 -5.56 8.83 -27.63
C ALA A 79 -4.65 7.70 -28.17
N ALA A 80 -4.19 7.81 -29.42
CA ALA A 80 -3.30 6.85 -30.04
C ALA A 80 -1.85 6.89 -29.51
N ASP A 81 -1.45 8.00 -28.86
CA ASP A 81 -0.10 8.17 -28.30
C ASP A 81 0.04 7.52 -26.91
N TYR A 82 -1.08 7.10 -26.30
CA TYR A 82 -1.07 6.39 -25.03
C TYR A 82 -0.89 4.89 -25.23
N GLY A 83 -0.09 4.26 -24.38
CA GLY A 83 -0.12 2.80 -24.24
C GLY A 83 -1.53 2.33 -23.86
N GLU A 84 -1.90 1.13 -24.31
CA GLU A 84 -3.26 0.61 -24.17
C GLU A 84 -3.76 0.60 -22.72
N ASP A 85 -2.89 0.24 -21.78
CA ASP A 85 -3.21 0.20 -20.37
C ASP A 85 -3.55 1.58 -19.77
N VAL A 86 -2.92 2.66 -20.25
CA VAL A 86 -3.24 4.04 -19.84
C VAL A 86 -4.51 4.51 -20.53
N ARG A 87 -4.61 4.30 -21.85
CA ARG A 87 -5.78 4.69 -22.64
C ARG A 87 -7.06 4.08 -22.09
N SER A 88 -7.08 2.78 -21.83
CA SER A 88 -8.25 2.10 -21.26
C SER A 88 -8.70 2.70 -19.91
N ARG A 89 -7.79 3.12 -19.06
CA ARG A 89 -8.14 3.78 -17.79
C ARG A 89 -8.68 5.20 -17.99
N LEU A 90 -8.16 5.97 -18.95
CA LEU A 90 -8.75 7.27 -19.31
C LEU A 90 -10.16 7.10 -19.89
N GLU A 91 -10.39 6.06 -20.70
CA GLU A 91 -11.73 5.72 -21.19
C GLU A 91 -12.67 5.30 -20.05
N MET A 92 -12.20 4.54 -19.05
CA MET A 92 -12.99 4.24 -17.83
C MET A 92 -13.38 5.52 -17.10
N GLY A 93 -12.47 6.48 -16.97
CA GLY A 93 -12.74 7.76 -16.31
C GLY A 93 -13.82 8.61 -17.01
N THR A 94 -13.99 8.49 -18.33
CA THR A 94 -15.10 9.16 -19.02
C THR A 94 -16.48 8.62 -18.63
N ARG A 95 -16.53 7.41 -18.05
CA ARG A 95 -17.77 6.73 -17.64
C ARG A 95 -18.09 6.92 -16.16
N VAL A 96 -17.18 7.47 -15.38
CA VAL A 96 -17.44 7.76 -13.97
C VAL A 96 -18.43 8.90 -13.86
N SER A 97 -19.62 8.64 -13.34
CA SER A 97 -20.63 9.68 -13.13
C SER A 97 -20.25 10.57 -11.94
N ALA A 98 -20.79 11.80 -11.92
CA ALA A 98 -20.60 12.71 -10.78
C ALA A 98 -21.06 12.10 -9.45
N THR A 99 -22.15 11.33 -9.45
CA THR A 99 -22.65 10.66 -8.24
C THR A 99 -21.69 9.58 -7.76
N VAL A 100 -21.11 8.77 -8.65
CA VAL A 100 -20.11 7.75 -8.30
C VAL A 100 -18.86 8.41 -7.73
N TYR A 101 -18.37 9.46 -8.37
CA TYR A 101 -17.20 10.21 -7.90
C TYR A 101 -17.43 10.82 -6.51
N LEU A 102 -18.58 11.45 -6.29
CA LEU A 102 -18.94 12.02 -4.98
C LEU A 102 -19.06 10.95 -3.90
N SER A 103 -19.68 9.80 -4.19
CA SER A 103 -19.75 8.67 -3.25
C SER A 103 -18.35 8.12 -2.90
N ALA A 104 -17.44 8.07 -3.88
CA ALA A 104 -16.06 7.66 -3.64
C ALA A 104 -15.30 8.67 -2.73
N LEU A 105 -15.54 9.98 -2.90
CA LEU A 105 -14.99 11.00 -2.02
C LEU A 105 -15.56 10.93 -0.59
N GLU A 106 -16.85 10.63 -0.43
CA GLU A 106 -17.45 10.40 0.88
C GLU A 106 -16.85 9.17 1.58
N LEU A 107 -16.65 8.08 0.83
CA LEU A 107 -15.98 6.89 1.37
C LEU A 107 -14.54 7.22 1.79
N ARG A 108 -13.80 7.96 0.95
CA ARG A 108 -12.46 8.44 1.30
C ARG A 108 -12.46 9.20 2.62
N SER A 109 -13.40 10.13 2.83
CA SER A 109 -13.49 10.90 4.07
C SER A 109 -13.76 10.02 5.28
N LYS A 110 -14.71 9.08 5.17
CA LYS A 110 -15.00 8.10 6.22
C LYS A 110 -13.81 7.18 6.52
N PHE A 111 -13.06 6.78 5.48
CA PHE A 111 -11.87 5.96 5.65
C PHE A 111 -10.77 6.72 6.40
N ILE A 112 -10.54 8.00 6.07
CA ILE A 112 -9.56 8.86 6.77
C ILE A 112 -9.93 8.97 8.26
N GLU A 113 -11.19 9.30 8.57
CA GLU A 113 -11.67 9.40 9.96
C GLU A 113 -11.49 8.09 10.72
N GLN A 114 -11.84 6.96 10.11
CA GLN A 114 -11.66 5.63 10.71
C GLN A 114 -10.18 5.30 10.93
N PHE A 115 -9.32 5.60 9.93
CA PHE A 115 -7.89 5.36 9.99
C PHE A 115 -7.25 6.14 11.13
N ASP A 116 -7.53 7.44 11.22
CA ASP A 116 -6.98 8.31 12.25
C ASP A 116 -7.46 7.89 13.64
N SER A 117 -8.78 7.66 13.82
CA SER A 117 -9.37 7.22 15.09
C SER A 117 -8.79 5.89 15.56
N ALA A 118 -8.70 4.90 14.67
CA ALA A 118 -8.20 3.57 15.03
C ALA A 118 -6.72 3.61 15.49
N ILE A 119 -5.91 4.46 14.85
CA ILE A 119 -4.49 4.62 15.21
C ILE A 119 -4.34 5.38 16.53
N GLU A 120 -5.13 6.43 16.74
CA GLU A 120 -5.11 7.21 17.98
C GLU A 120 -5.56 6.37 19.18
N GLU A 121 -6.72 5.71 19.09
CA GLU A 121 -7.26 4.86 20.15
C GLU A 121 -6.34 3.71 20.53
N ALA A 122 -5.70 3.08 19.54
CA ALA A 122 -4.76 2.00 19.76
C ALA A 122 -3.35 2.47 20.17
N HIS A 123 -3.11 3.78 20.21
CA HIS A 123 -1.79 4.39 20.48
C HIS A 123 -0.68 3.81 19.59
N ILE A 124 -0.96 3.68 18.30
CA ILE A 124 -0.06 3.17 17.28
C ILE A 124 0.73 4.32 16.65
N ASP A 125 2.00 4.10 16.37
CA ASP A 125 2.90 5.09 15.75
C ASP A 125 2.91 5.01 14.23
N ALA A 126 2.74 3.81 13.67
CA ALA A 126 2.61 3.53 12.24
C ALA A 126 2.03 2.13 12.02
N LEU A 127 1.49 1.87 10.83
CA LEU A 127 1.18 0.51 10.42
C LEU A 127 2.41 -0.14 9.77
N ALA A 128 2.50 -1.47 9.87
CA ALA A 128 3.51 -2.27 9.18
C ALA A 128 2.82 -3.36 8.37
N VAL A 129 3.06 -3.35 7.05
CA VAL A 129 2.44 -4.26 6.08
C VAL A 129 3.47 -4.68 5.02
N PRO A 130 3.27 -5.79 4.30
CA PRO A 130 4.04 -6.07 3.09
C PRO A 130 3.82 -4.97 2.05
N THR A 131 4.88 -4.50 1.37
CA THR A 131 4.73 -3.49 0.31
C THR A 131 3.88 -3.98 -0.85
N THR A 132 4.05 -5.25 -1.22
CA THR A 132 3.23 -5.97 -2.19
C THR A 132 2.94 -7.37 -1.68
N PRO A 133 1.75 -7.94 -1.94
CA PRO A 133 1.41 -9.30 -1.52
C PRO A 133 2.14 -10.39 -2.32
N ILE A 134 2.77 -10.02 -3.41
CA ILE A 134 3.48 -10.92 -4.34
C ILE A 134 4.90 -10.40 -4.60
N ALA A 135 5.80 -11.29 -5.00
CA ALA A 135 7.08 -10.91 -5.58
C ALA A 135 6.90 -10.32 -6.99
N ALA A 136 7.96 -9.76 -7.57
CA ALA A 136 7.90 -9.27 -8.94
C ALA A 136 7.42 -10.37 -9.90
N PRO A 137 6.33 -10.14 -10.65
CA PRO A 137 5.81 -11.09 -11.64
C PRO A 137 6.70 -11.15 -12.88
N LEU A 138 6.45 -12.12 -13.73
CA LEU A 138 7.08 -12.15 -15.06
C LEU A 138 6.53 -11.03 -15.95
N ILE A 139 7.36 -10.55 -16.86
CA ILE A 139 6.92 -9.56 -17.84
C ILE A 139 5.81 -10.18 -18.72
N GLY A 140 4.66 -9.49 -18.80
CA GLY A 140 3.49 -9.96 -19.54
C GLY A 140 2.58 -10.91 -18.76
N GLU A 141 2.86 -11.18 -17.50
CA GLU A 141 1.97 -11.98 -16.64
C GLU A 141 0.80 -11.12 -16.13
N GLU A 142 -0.32 -11.18 -16.83
CA GLU A 142 -1.48 -10.33 -16.57
C GLU A 142 -2.32 -10.79 -15.38
N SER A 143 -2.25 -12.08 -15.01
CA SER A 143 -2.97 -12.65 -13.87
C SER A 143 -2.11 -13.64 -13.11
N LEU A 144 -2.34 -13.73 -11.81
CA LEU A 144 -1.67 -14.66 -10.89
C LEU A 144 -2.71 -15.43 -10.07
N ARG A 145 -2.46 -16.73 -9.90
CA ARG A 145 -3.31 -17.60 -9.09
C ARG A 145 -2.82 -17.65 -7.65
N LEU A 146 -3.63 -17.15 -6.71
CA LEU A 146 -3.39 -17.20 -5.28
C LEU A 146 -4.59 -17.80 -4.56
N ALA A 147 -4.37 -18.66 -3.59
CA ALA A 147 -5.42 -19.30 -2.79
C ALA A 147 -6.59 -19.87 -3.63
N ASN A 148 -6.28 -20.47 -4.78
CA ASN A 148 -7.24 -21.04 -5.75
C ASN A 148 -8.13 -20.02 -6.50
N GLN A 149 -7.80 -18.74 -6.46
CA GLN A 149 -8.47 -17.67 -7.19
C GLN A 149 -7.47 -16.96 -8.11
N ASP A 150 -7.93 -16.53 -9.28
CA ASP A 150 -7.14 -15.74 -10.22
C ASP A 150 -7.35 -14.24 -9.94
N TYR A 151 -6.24 -13.52 -9.82
CA TYR A 151 -6.22 -12.07 -9.59
C TYR A 151 -5.48 -11.36 -10.69
N PRO A 152 -5.96 -10.21 -11.16
CA PRO A 152 -5.17 -9.35 -12.04
C PRO A 152 -3.86 -8.96 -11.35
N THR A 153 -2.72 -9.20 -12.00
CA THR A 153 -1.38 -8.90 -11.47
C THR A 153 -1.27 -7.44 -10.99
N ARG A 154 -1.80 -6.51 -11.78
CA ARG A 154 -1.81 -5.09 -11.44
C ARG A 154 -2.58 -4.80 -10.13
N ALA A 155 -3.72 -5.44 -9.92
CA ALA A 155 -4.51 -5.24 -8.70
C ALA A 155 -3.71 -5.64 -7.46
N LEU A 156 -3.01 -6.79 -7.53
CA LEU A 156 -2.12 -7.25 -6.46
C LEU A 156 -0.97 -6.28 -6.19
N LEU A 157 -0.29 -5.79 -7.23
CA LEU A 157 0.83 -4.86 -7.08
C LEU A 157 0.42 -3.52 -6.44
N LEU A 158 -0.83 -3.11 -6.59
CA LEU A 158 -1.34 -1.85 -6.04
C LEU A 158 -2.05 -2.02 -4.69
N LEU A 159 -2.42 -3.23 -4.31
CA LEU A 159 -3.29 -3.52 -3.17
C LEU A 159 -2.81 -2.83 -1.89
N ALA A 160 -1.57 -3.04 -1.49
CA ALA A 160 -1.05 -2.54 -0.22
C ALA A 160 -0.70 -1.03 -0.25
N ASN A 161 -0.60 -0.43 -1.44
CA ASN A 161 -0.27 1.01 -1.58
C ASN A 161 -1.52 1.91 -1.63
N ARG A 162 -2.66 1.37 -2.06
CA ARG A 162 -3.90 2.14 -2.24
C ARG A 162 -4.44 2.77 -0.97
N PRO A 163 -4.49 2.09 0.19
CA PRO A 163 -5.01 2.69 1.41
C PRO A 163 -4.24 3.94 1.84
N ALA A 164 -2.92 3.92 1.78
CA ALA A 164 -2.09 5.09 2.10
C ALA A 164 -2.32 6.23 1.11
N ASN A 165 -2.41 5.93 -0.19
CA ASN A 165 -2.70 6.93 -1.22
C ASN A 165 -4.10 7.53 -1.04
N LEU A 166 -5.11 6.71 -0.74
CA LEU A 166 -6.48 7.17 -0.54
C LEU A 166 -6.60 8.05 0.70
N ALA A 167 -5.95 7.65 1.81
CA ALA A 167 -5.92 8.44 3.03
C ALA A 167 -5.08 9.72 2.88
N GLY A 168 -4.11 9.74 1.98
CA GLY A 168 -3.18 10.87 1.83
C GLY A 168 -2.16 10.95 2.95
N VAL A 169 -1.76 9.80 3.50
CA VAL A 169 -0.79 9.69 4.60
C VAL A 169 0.58 9.28 4.09
N PRO A 170 1.68 9.63 4.81
CA PRO A 170 3.02 9.24 4.41
C PRO A 170 3.22 7.73 4.53
N ALA A 171 3.95 7.16 3.59
CA ALA A 171 4.38 5.77 3.62
C ALA A 171 5.81 5.62 3.11
N ILE A 172 6.55 4.66 3.65
CA ILE A 172 7.91 4.32 3.24
C ILE A 172 8.05 2.81 3.07
N THR A 173 8.73 2.39 2.02
CA THR A 173 9.11 0.99 1.80
C THR A 173 10.59 0.78 2.12
N ILE A 174 10.89 -0.28 2.84
CA ILE A 174 12.22 -0.67 3.25
C ILE A 174 12.48 -2.10 2.75
N PRO A 175 13.62 -2.39 2.11
CA PRO A 175 14.00 -3.77 1.78
C PRO A 175 14.07 -4.61 3.07
N CYS A 176 13.33 -5.71 3.13
CA CYS A 176 13.27 -6.54 4.33
C CYS A 176 13.75 -8.00 4.11
N GLY A 177 14.16 -8.33 2.90
CA GLY A 177 14.73 -9.64 2.57
C GLY A 177 14.51 -10.03 1.13
N PHE A 178 14.69 -11.32 0.87
CA PHE A 178 14.53 -11.91 -0.45
C PHE A 178 13.72 -13.19 -0.36
N THR A 179 12.92 -13.47 -1.39
CA THR A 179 12.27 -14.76 -1.58
C THR A 179 13.31 -15.87 -1.82
N PRO A 180 12.93 -17.15 -1.72
CA PRO A 180 13.83 -18.26 -2.12
C PRO A 180 14.34 -18.14 -3.54
N ALA A 181 13.56 -17.54 -4.44
CA ALA A 181 13.95 -17.27 -5.82
C ALA A 181 14.92 -16.06 -5.97
N GLY A 182 15.26 -15.37 -4.86
CA GLY A 182 16.18 -14.22 -4.87
C GLY A 182 15.52 -12.88 -5.22
N LEU A 183 14.19 -12.81 -5.31
CA LEU A 183 13.48 -11.57 -5.58
C LEU A 183 13.33 -10.72 -4.29
N PRO A 184 13.51 -9.40 -4.37
CA PRO A 184 13.43 -8.53 -3.20
C PRO A 184 12.02 -8.44 -2.63
N VAL A 185 11.93 -8.28 -1.31
CA VAL A 185 10.68 -8.09 -0.56
C VAL A 185 10.77 -6.79 0.23
N GLY A 186 9.68 -6.02 0.21
CA GLY A 186 9.55 -4.75 0.93
C GLY A 186 8.66 -4.86 2.18
N LEU A 187 9.11 -4.21 3.26
CA LEU A 187 8.31 -3.84 4.41
C LEU A 187 7.81 -2.41 4.20
N GLN A 188 6.52 -2.18 4.20
CA GLN A 188 5.94 -0.85 4.13
C GLN A 188 5.52 -0.40 5.54
N LEU A 189 5.94 0.80 5.90
CA LEU A 189 5.45 1.53 7.08
C LEU A 189 4.53 2.64 6.58
N ILE A 190 3.31 2.69 7.13
CA ILE A 190 2.31 3.71 6.82
C ILE A 190 2.10 4.56 8.07
N GLY A 191 2.35 5.85 7.95
CA GLY A 191 2.26 6.81 9.06
C GLY A 191 0.87 7.44 9.18
N THR A 192 0.79 8.47 10.01
CA THR A 192 -0.39 9.30 10.22
C THR A 192 -0.03 10.76 10.03
N GLY A 193 -0.94 11.56 9.48
CA GLY A 193 -0.72 13.00 9.32
C GLY A 193 0.66 13.32 8.71
N SER A 194 1.39 14.26 9.29
CA SER A 194 2.75 14.68 8.85
C SER A 194 3.82 13.98 9.69
N ASN A 195 3.89 12.65 9.63
CA ASN A 195 4.78 11.84 10.48
C ASN A 195 5.97 11.22 9.73
N GLU A 196 6.40 11.82 8.62
CA GLU A 196 7.48 11.33 7.75
C GLU A 196 8.79 11.13 8.54
N HIS A 197 9.08 12.05 9.46
CA HIS A 197 10.29 11.97 10.27
C HIS A 197 10.36 10.70 11.12
N LEU A 198 9.25 10.29 11.73
CA LEU A 198 9.18 9.05 12.50
C LEU A 198 9.36 7.82 11.61
N LEU A 199 8.72 7.80 10.44
CA LEU A 199 8.88 6.71 9.48
C LEU A 199 10.34 6.56 9.06
N LEU A 200 11.04 7.65 8.75
CA LEU A 200 12.46 7.65 8.41
C LEU A 200 13.32 7.15 9.58
N GLN A 201 12.99 7.50 10.81
CA GLN A 201 13.70 7.01 12.01
C GLN A 201 13.54 5.49 12.18
N ILE A 202 12.31 4.97 12.05
CA ILE A 202 12.02 3.53 12.14
C ILE A 202 12.75 2.79 11.01
N ALA A 203 12.64 3.30 9.77
CA ALA A 203 13.29 2.74 8.60
C ALA A 203 14.82 2.63 8.79
N SER A 204 15.45 3.73 9.19
CA SER A 204 16.91 3.78 9.43
C SER A 204 17.35 2.84 10.57
N ALA A 205 16.55 2.73 11.65
CA ALA A 205 16.83 1.78 12.72
C ALA A 205 16.73 0.33 12.24
N PHE A 206 15.71 0.01 11.44
CA PHE A 206 15.54 -1.31 10.85
C PHE A 206 16.70 -1.69 9.92
N GLU A 207 17.10 -0.81 8.99
CA GLU A 207 18.20 -1.06 8.06
C GLU A 207 19.52 -1.34 8.78
N ARG A 208 19.81 -0.59 9.84
CA ARG A 208 21.03 -0.83 10.67
C ARG A 208 21.04 -2.20 11.33
N ALA A 209 19.89 -2.67 11.76
CA ALA A 209 19.76 -3.96 12.44
C ALA A 209 19.53 -5.14 11.52
N HIS A 210 19.13 -4.88 10.29
CA HIS A 210 18.85 -5.86 9.26
C HIS A 210 19.56 -5.54 7.94
N PRO A 211 20.91 -5.46 7.98
CA PRO A 211 21.67 -5.11 6.78
C PRO A 211 21.46 -6.15 5.68
N GLN A 212 21.01 -5.69 4.52
CA GLN A 212 20.85 -6.54 3.35
C GLN A 212 22.23 -6.80 2.71
N SER A 213 22.68 -8.04 2.73
CA SER A 213 23.96 -8.45 2.14
C SER A 213 23.93 -8.54 0.61
N ARG A 214 22.74 -8.55 0.02
CA ARG A 214 22.55 -8.58 -1.44
C ARG A 214 22.04 -7.23 -1.92
N ARG A 215 22.61 -6.75 -3.03
CA ARG A 215 22.01 -5.68 -3.83
C ARG A 215 21.18 -6.33 -4.93
N PRO A 216 20.03 -5.78 -5.31
CA PRO A 216 19.34 -6.17 -6.53
C PRO A 216 20.33 -6.07 -7.69
N LEU A 217 20.26 -7.04 -8.62
CA LEU A 217 21.06 -7.05 -9.85
C LEU A 217 20.72 -5.85 -10.72
#